data_1acd2019f1700b64aa9c2f3b06add505
#
_entry.id   1acd2019f1700b64aa9c2f3b06add505
#
_cell.length_a   1.000
_cell.length_b   1.000
_cell.length_c   1.000
_cell.angle_alpha   90.00
_cell.angle_beta   90.00
_cell.angle_gamma   90.00
#
_symmetry.space_group_name_H-M   'P 1'
#
loop_
_entity.id
_entity.type
_entity.pdbx_description
1 polymer ?
#
loop_
_entity_poly.entity_id
_entity_poly.type
_entity_poly.pdbx_seq_one_letter_code
_entity_poly.pdbx_strand_id
1 'polypeptide(L)'
;FNLYGKFFKMQNYLVLLLAIFALNSYAEIIGKANVTDGDTIVINDIRIRFTGSDAPESYFFGKTQTCLDENGKEWECGKAATKKLKQLISNQTVRCSDEGQDRYGRTLGICYVGDMDLQAEMVKSGMAVAYLRYSDRYEQQQNYAKKVKAGMWSGTFLEPEVWRKENRN
;
A
#
# COMPACT_ATOMS: atom_id res chain seq x y z
N PHE A 1 -27.33 -39.36 -41.66
CA PHE A 1 -26.54 -39.22 -40.42
C PHE A 1 -25.82 -37.87 -40.43
N ASN A 2 -26.21 -36.94 -39.53
CA ASN A 2 -25.92 -35.54 -39.61
C ASN A 2 -24.63 -35.21 -38.84
N LEU A 3 -23.50 -35.34 -39.48
CA LEU A 3 -22.16 -35.00 -38.93
C LEU A 3 -21.94 -33.47 -38.80
N TYR A 4 -22.63 -32.64 -39.58
CA TYR A 4 -22.49 -31.21 -39.58
C TYR A 4 -23.06 -30.51 -38.31
N GLY A 5 -24.06 -31.09 -37.65
CA GLY A 5 -24.66 -30.51 -36.44
C GLY A 5 -23.75 -30.64 -35.19
N LYS A 6 -22.83 -31.61 -35.14
CA LYS A 6 -21.90 -31.76 -33.99
C LYS A 6 -20.73 -30.81 -34.06
N PHE A 7 -20.24 -30.50 -35.27
CA PHE A 7 -19.11 -29.56 -35.45
C PHE A 7 -19.53 -28.09 -35.08
N PHE A 8 -20.77 -27.72 -35.44
CA PHE A 8 -21.25 -26.36 -35.12
C PHE A 8 -21.48 -26.11 -33.63
N LYS A 9 -21.93 -27.12 -32.89
CA LYS A 9 -22.03 -27.03 -31.41
C LYS A 9 -20.68 -26.98 -30.72
N MET A 10 -19.70 -27.72 -31.19
CA MET A 10 -18.34 -27.77 -30.59
C MET A 10 -17.60 -26.45 -30.78
N GLN A 11 -17.79 -25.77 -31.91
CA GLN A 11 -17.19 -24.48 -32.20
C GLN A 11 -17.75 -23.36 -31.32
N ASN A 12 -19.05 -23.40 -30.99
CA ASN A 12 -19.67 -22.44 -30.06
C ASN A 12 -19.18 -22.61 -28.61
N TYR A 13 -18.90 -23.82 -28.15
CA TYR A 13 -18.35 -24.05 -26.81
C TYR A 13 -16.88 -23.61 -26.71
N LEU A 14 -16.10 -23.74 -27.81
CA LEU A 14 -14.73 -23.27 -27.83
C LEU A 14 -14.63 -21.73 -27.77
N VAL A 15 -15.54 -21.03 -28.46
CA VAL A 15 -15.63 -19.54 -28.40
C VAL A 15 -16.12 -19.06 -27.03
N LEU A 16 -17.03 -19.80 -26.39
CA LEU A 16 -17.51 -19.48 -25.04
C LEU A 16 -16.42 -19.67 -23.97
N LEU A 17 -15.59 -20.71 -24.09
CA LEU A 17 -14.46 -20.97 -23.19
C LEU A 17 -13.33 -19.93 -23.33
N LEU A 18 -13.10 -19.40 -24.52
CA LEU A 18 -12.12 -18.31 -24.75
C LEU A 18 -12.59 -16.97 -24.18
N ALA A 19 -13.90 -16.73 -24.07
CA ALA A 19 -14.45 -15.49 -23.50
C ALA A 19 -14.34 -15.42 -21.96
N ILE A 20 -14.15 -16.55 -21.27
CA ILE A 20 -14.05 -16.59 -19.79
C ILE A 20 -12.65 -16.23 -19.28
N PHE A 21 -11.64 -16.20 -20.16
CA PHE A 21 -10.28 -15.72 -19.85
C PHE A 21 -10.09 -14.22 -20.18
N ALA A 22 -11.11 -13.39 -20.12
CA ALA A 22 -10.93 -11.97 -19.98
C ALA A 22 -10.36 -11.71 -18.58
N LEU A 23 -9.05 -11.90 -18.45
CA LEU A 23 -8.27 -11.51 -17.29
C LEU A 23 -8.58 -10.06 -17.00
N ASN A 24 -9.11 -9.77 -15.81
CA ASN A 24 -9.14 -8.41 -15.29
C ASN A 24 -7.67 -7.94 -15.20
N SER A 25 -7.16 -7.42 -16.29
CA SER A 25 -5.87 -6.73 -16.31
C SER A 25 -6.10 -5.40 -15.61
N TYR A 26 -5.91 -5.36 -14.29
CA TYR A 26 -5.75 -4.09 -13.61
C TYR A 26 -4.57 -3.37 -14.26
N ALA A 27 -4.77 -2.11 -14.63
CA ALA A 27 -3.69 -1.30 -15.16
C ALA A 27 -2.60 -1.20 -14.10
N GLU A 28 -1.37 -1.55 -14.47
CA GLU A 28 -0.21 -1.42 -13.57
C GLU A 28 0.48 -0.08 -13.85
N ILE A 29 0.85 0.63 -12.79
CA ILE A 29 1.64 1.84 -12.84
C ILE A 29 3.08 1.45 -12.51
N ILE A 30 3.98 1.59 -13.48
CA ILE A 30 5.37 1.14 -13.37
C ILE A 30 6.32 2.30 -13.65
N GLY A 31 7.32 2.48 -12.77
CA GLY A 31 8.34 3.51 -12.96
C GLY A 31 9.21 3.76 -11.74
N LYS A 32 10.06 4.79 -11.85
CA LYS A 32 10.81 5.31 -10.70
C LYS A 32 9.86 6.12 -9.81
N ALA A 33 9.92 5.86 -8.52
CA ALA A 33 9.04 6.50 -7.56
C ALA A 33 9.74 7.63 -6.79
N ASN A 34 9.06 8.76 -6.69
CA ASN A 34 9.38 9.81 -5.73
C ASN A 34 8.53 9.62 -4.47
N VAL A 35 9.16 9.40 -3.33
CA VAL A 35 8.48 9.21 -2.04
C VAL A 35 8.08 10.57 -1.47
N THR A 36 6.79 10.79 -1.31
CA THR A 36 6.22 11.99 -0.67
C THR A 36 6.02 11.80 0.83
N ASP A 37 5.56 10.62 1.23
CA ASP A 37 5.30 10.27 2.64
C ASP A 37 5.49 8.76 2.86
N GLY A 38 5.35 8.29 4.09
CA GLY A 38 5.53 6.88 4.44
C GLY A 38 4.55 5.91 3.77
N ASP A 39 3.50 6.42 3.12
CA ASP A 39 2.48 5.64 2.43
C ASP A 39 1.99 6.28 1.13
N THR A 40 2.73 7.25 0.61
CA THR A 40 2.39 7.96 -0.62
C THR A 40 3.62 8.17 -1.49
N ILE A 41 3.52 7.75 -2.75
CA ILE A 41 4.57 7.92 -3.75
C ILE A 41 4.03 8.58 -5.02
N VAL A 42 4.91 9.06 -5.89
CA VAL A 42 4.57 9.58 -7.23
C VAL A 42 5.37 8.82 -8.26
N ILE A 43 4.70 8.24 -9.26
CA ILE A 43 5.29 7.58 -10.43
C ILE A 43 4.69 8.21 -11.67
N ASN A 44 5.51 8.75 -12.60
CA ASN A 44 5.05 9.38 -13.85
C ASN A 44 3.92 10.41 -13.61
N ASP A 45 4.08 11.29 -12.62
CA ASP A 45 3.10 12.30 -12.18
C ASP A 45 1.80 11.75 -11.57
N ILE A 46 1.66 10.43 -11.47
CA ILE A 46 0.53 9.78 -10.79
C ILE A 46 0.84 9.67 -9.31
N ARG A 47 0.01 10.31 -8.47
CA ARG A 47 0.12 10.22 -7.02
C ARG A 47 -0.60 8.98 -6.52
N ILE A 48 0.14 8.06 -5.89
CA ILE A 48 -0.36 6.76 -5.43
C ILE A 48 -0.35 6.73 -3.91
N ARG A 49 -1.51 6.49 -3.32
CA ARG A 49 -1.70 6.21 -1.90
C ARG A 49 -1.71 4.70 -1.69
N PHE A 50 -0.93 4.22 -0.77
CA PHE A 50 -0.88 2.80 -0.42
C PHE A 50 -2.19 2.32 0.18
N THR A 51 -2.75 1.23 -0.38
CA THR A 51 -3.97 0.60 0.12
C THR A 51 -3.66 -0.30 1.31
N GLY A 52 -4.54 -0.29 2.31
CA GLY A 52 -4.48 -1.22 3.46
C GLY A 52 -3.43 -0.89 4.52
N SER A 53 -2.64 0.17 4.35
CA SER A 53 -1.70 0.65 5.34
C SER A 53 -1.83 2.16 5.56
N ASP A 54 -1.43 2.63 6.74
CA ASP A 54 -1.45 4.04 7.14
C ASP A 54 -0.16 4.37 7.89
N ALA A 55 0.64 5.29 7.35
CA ALA A 55 1.90 5.68 7.95
C ALA A 55 1.77 7.00 8.72
N PRO A 56 2.62 7.24 9.73
CA PRO A 56 2.67 8.52 10.41
C PRO A 56 3.13 9.62 9.46
N GLU A 57 2.56 10.81 9.64
CA GLU A 57 2.74 11.95 8.75
C GLU A 57 4.15 12.57 8.88
N SER A 58 4.88 12.66 7.78
CA SER A 58 6.16 13.38 7.75
C SER A 58 5.95 14.89 7.68
N TYR A 59 4.85 15.32 7.06
CA TYR A 59 4.43 16.72 7.01
C TYR A 59 2.90 16.83 6.83
N PHE A 60 2.23 17.47 7.79
CA PHE A 60 0.80 17.71 7.76
C PHE A 60 0.47 19.08 8.42
N PHE A 61 0.03 20.06 7.62
CA PHE A 61 -0.23 21.43 8.09
C PHE A 61 0.90 22.04 8.94
N GLY A 62 2.14 21.91 8.47
CA GLY A 62 3.33 22.44 9.16
C GLY A 62 3.86 21.58 10.30
N LYS A 63 3.26 20.43 10.58
CA LYS A 63 3.64 19.54 11.69
C LYS A 63 4.16 18.20 11.18
N THR A 64 5.07 17.59 11.94
CA THR A 64 5.51 16.20 11.77
C THR A 64 4.91 15.36 12.89
N GLN A 65 4.42 14.18 12.57
CA GLN A 65 3.97 13.25 13.60
C GLN A 65 5.15 12.70 14.38
N THR A 66 5.05 12.75 15.72
CA THR A 66 6.02 12.21 16.66
C THR A 66 5.45 11.01 17.41
N CYS A 67 6.33 10.14 17.87
CA CYS A 67 6.05 8.96 18.68
C CYS A 67 6.99 8.97 19.88
N LEU A 68 6.67 8.20 20.93
CA LEU A 68 7.57 7.96 22.06
C LEU A 68 8.21 6.59 21.91
N ASP A 69 9.49 6.47 22.23
CA ASP A 69 10.18 5.18 22.32
C ASP A 69 9.90 4.47 23.67
N GLU A 70 10.52 3.32 23.89
CA GLU A 70 10.35 2.53 25.13
C GLU A 70 10.79 3.27 26.41
N ASN A 71 11.62 4.31 26.28
CA ASN A 71 12.11 5.14 27.37
C ASN A 71 11.29 6.43 27.54
N GLY A 72 10.22 6.60 26.73
CA GLY A 72 9.40 7.81 26.70
C GLY A 72 10.07 8.99 25.98
N LYS A 73 11.17 8.76 25.23
CA LYS A 73 11.80 9.79 24.42
C LYS A 73 11.07 9.99 23.12
N GLU A 74 10.80 11.24 22.79
CA GLU A 74 10.13 11.63 21.54
C GLU A 74 11.06 11.48 20.32
N TRP A 75 10.49 11.02 19.20
CA TRP A 75 11.17 10.91 17.91
C TRP A 75 10.20 11.15 16.74
N GLU A 76 10.70 11.66 15.62
CA GLU A 76 9.91 12.00 14.43
C GLU A 76 9.57 10.74 13.61
N CYS A 77 8.58 9.97 14.06
CA CYS A 77 8.20 8.71 13.41
C CYS A 77 7.68 8.92 11.98
N GLY A 78 7.05 10.03 11.67
CA GLY A 78 6.63 10.38 10.32
C GLY A 78 7.81 10.49 9.35
N LYS A 79 8.86 11.22 9.74
CA LYS A 79 10.08 11.30 8.92
C LYS A 79 10.82 9.95 8.82
N ALA A 80 10.82 9.18 9.90
CA ALA A 80 11.42 7.85 9.91
C ALA A 80 10.68 6.89 8.97
N ALA A 81 9.35 6.93 8.92
CA ALA A 81 8.54 6.14 7.99
C ALA A 81 8.87 6.49 6.52
N THR A 82 8.91 7.79 6.19
CA THR A 82 9.30 8.25 4.85
C THR A 82 10.72 7.81 4.47
N LYS A 83 11.66 7.90 5.41
CA LYS A 83 13.04 7.42 5.20
C LYS A 83 13.07 5.90 4.97
N LYS A 84 12.30 5.13 5.75
CA LYS A 84 12.21 3.67 5.58
C LYS A 84 11.70 3.30 4.20
N LEU A 85 10.64 3.95 3.72
CA LEU A 85 10.10 3.68 2.38
C LEU A 85 11.12 4.01 1.29
N LYS A 86 11.84 5.15 1.39
CA LYS A 86 12.93 5.47 0.48
C LYS A 86 14.03 4.40 0.45
N GLN A 87 14.37 3.82 1.60
CA GLN A 87 15.34 2.73 1.71
C GLN A 87 14.86 1.44 1.04
N LEU A 88 13.58 1.06 1.24
CA LEU A 88 12.98 -0.11 0.62
C LEU A 88 12.97 0.01 -0.92
N ILE A 89 12.62 1.18 -1.44
CA ILE A 89 12.61 1.44 -2.88
C ILE A 89 14.04 1.51 -3.45
N SER A 90 14.98 2.13 -2.74
CA SER A 90 16.42 2.21 -3.09
C SER A 90 16.67 2.46 -4.58
N ASN A 91 15.98 3.44 -5.16
CA ASN A 91 16.05 3.82 -6.58
C ASN A 91 15.74 2.66 -7.57
N GLN A 92 15.04 1.62 -7.14
CA GLN A 92 14.56 0.55 -7.99
C GLN A 92 13.27 0.95 -8.70
N THR A 93 12.87 0.19 -9.69
CA THR A 93 11.56 0.35 -10.35
C THR A 93 10.47 -0.17 -9.43
N VAL A 94 9.44 0.64 -9.24
CA VAL A 94 8.24 0.28 -8.47
C VAL A 94 7.12 -0.07 -9.43
N ARG A 95 6.35 -1.10 -9.11
CA ARG A 95 5.15 -1.53 -9.80
C ARG A 95 3.97 -1.47 -8.84
N CYS A 96 2.92 -0.73 -9.19
CA CYS A 96 1.72 -0.60 -8.38
C CYS A 96 0.48 -1.05 -9.16
N SER A 97 -0.45 -1.71 -8.48
CA SER A 97 -1.82 -1.90 -8.99
C SER A 97 -2.56 -0.56 -9.02
N ASP A 98 -3.54 -0.42 -9.93
CA ASP A 98 -4.52 0.66 -9.89
C ASP A 98 -5.83 0.09 -9.33
N GLU A 99 -6.17 0.43 -8.08
CA GLU A 99 -7.38 -0.02 -7.38
C GLU A 99 -8.46 1.07 -7.35
N GLY A 100 -8.35 2.08 -8.22
CA GLY A 100 -9.24 3.23 -8.27
C GLY A 100 -8.67 4.45 -7.55
N GLN A 101 -9.53 5.42 -7.27
CA GLN A 101 -9.12 6.69 -6.69
C GLN A 101 -9.80 6.98 -5.35
N ASP A 102 -9.10 7.67 -4.48
CA ASP A 102 -9.70 8.24 -3.29
C ASP A 102 -10.41 9.58 -3.59
N ARG A 103 -11.11 10.11 -2.59
CA ARG A 103 -11.83 11.40 -2.70
C ARG A 103 -10.94 12.61 -2.96
N TYR A 104 -9.63 12.47 -2.88
CA TYR A 104 -8.64 13.52 -3.14
C TYR A 104 -7.95 13.35 -4.51
N GLY A 105 -8.40 12.40 -5.32
CA GLY A 105 -7.86 12.13 -6.65
C GLY A 105 -6.53 11.37 -6.66
N ARG A 106 -6.10 10.78 -5.52
CA ARG A 106 -4.94 9.89 -5.49
C ARG A 106 -5.34 8.52 -5.95
N THR A 107 -4.54 7.88 -6.79
CA THR A 107 -4.71 6.46 -7.11
C THR A 107 -4.46 5.62 -5.87
N LEU A 108 -5.36 4.71 -5.57
CA LEU A 108 -5.16 3.68 -4.54
C LEU A 108 -4.42 2.49 -5.17
N GLY A 109 -3.41 1.95 -4.48
CA GLY A 109 -2.67 0.84 -5.06
C GLY A 109 -1.82 0.07 -4.07
N ILE A 110 -1.51 -1.18 -4.45
CA ILE A 110 -0.55 -2.03 -3.77
C ILE A 110 0.73 -1.99 -4.60
N CYS A 111 1.86 -1.69 -3.96
CA CYS A 111 3.10 -1.38 -4.63
C CYS A 111 4.22 -2.37 -4.27
N TYR A 112 5.01 -2.72 -5.28
CA TYR A 112 6.07 -3.73 -5.19
C TYR A 112 7.39 -3.22 -5.74
N VAL A 113 8.47 -3.69 -5.16
CA VAL A 113 9.82 -3.67 -5.75
C VAL A 113 10.25 -5.13 -5.95
N GLY A 114 10.31 -5.59 -7.21
CA GLY A 114 10.39 -7.02 -7.48
C GLY A 114 9.17 -7.74 -6.88
N ASP A 115 9.41 -8.74 -6.03
CA ASP A 115 8.36 -9.48 -5.32
C ASP A 115 8.06 -8.93 -3.93
N MET A 116 8.78 -7.91 -3.49
CA MET A 116 8.61 -7.30 -2.17
C MET A 116 7.41 -6.35 -2.14
N ASP A 117 6.37 -6.69 -1.38
CA ASP A 117 5.24 -5.82 -1.07
C ASP A 117 5.70 -4.70 -0.11
N LEU A 118 5.71 -3.45 -0.60
CA LEU A 118 6.20 -2.30 0.15
C LEU A 118 5.36 -2.01 1.39
N GLN A 119 4.04 -2.15 1.29
CA GLN A 119 3.14 -1.96 2.43
C GLN A 119 3.36 -3.01 3.51
N ALA A 120 3.51 -4.28 3.09
CA ALA A 120 3.80 -5.37 4.03
C ALA A 120 5.08 -5.11 4.82
N GLU A 121 6.16 -4.66 4.15
CA GLU A 121 7.43 -4.35 4.81
C GLU A 121 7.34 -3.10 5.70
N MET A 122 6.59 -2.07 5.29
CA MET A 122 6.34 -0.89 6.12
C MET A 122 5.58 -1.25 7.40
N VAL A 123 4.53 -2.07 7.32
CA VAL A 123 3.76 -2.51 8.47
C VAL A 123 4.59 -3.46 9.36
N LYS A 124 5.28 -4.43 8.77
CA LYS A 124 6.14 -5.39 9.48
C LYS A 124 7.27 -4.72 10.26
N SER A 125 7.83 -3.63 9.72
CA SER A 125 8.86 -2.83 10.39
C SER A 125 8.33 -1.86 11.44
N GLY A 126 7.01 -1.77 11.63
CA GLY A 126 6.37 -0.83 12.55
C GLY A 126 6.47 0.63 12.10
N MET A 127 6.68 0.88 10.80
CA MET A 127 6.72 2.22 10.19
C MET A 127 5.40 2.61 9.51
N ALA A 128 4.41 1.71 9.55
CA ALA A 128 3.00 1.95 9.24
C ALA A 128 2.14 1.03 10.10
N VAL A 129 0.86 1.36 10.21
CA VAL A 129 -0.16 0.48 10.80
C VAL A 129 -0.98 -0.17 9.69
N ALA A 130 -1.50 -1.39 9.92
CA ALA A 130 -2.50 -1.98 9.06
C ALA A 130 -3.81 -1.20 9.20
N TYR A 131 -4.40 -0.77 8.07
CA TYR A 131 -5.62 0.02 8.09
C TYR A 131 -6.85 -0.90 8.12
N LEU A 132 -7.03 -1.58 9.25
CA LEU A 132 -8.01 -2.66 9.44
C LEU A 132 -9.47 -2.26 9.19
N ARG A 133 -9.78 -0.96 9.20
CA ARG A 133 -11.11 -0.45 8.83
C ARG A 133 -11.47 -0.79 7.37
N TYR A 134 -10.49 -0.92 6.50
CA TYR A 134 -10.69 -1.10 5.06
C TYR A 134 -10.17 -2.43 4.53
N SER A 135 -9.17 -3.04 5.18
CA SER A 135 -8.55 -4.28 4.72
C SER A 135 -7.81 -4.98 5.86
N ASP A 136 -7.94 -6.30 5.95
CA ASP A 136 -7.19 -7.16 6.86
C ASP A 136 -5.85 -7.65 6.27
N ARG A 137 -5.54 -7.24 5.03
CA ARG A 137 -4.39 -7.72 4.25
C ARG A 137 -3.08 -7.73 5.01
N TYR A 138 -2.83 -6.73 5.85
CA TYR A 138 -1.57 -6.57 6.59
C TYR A 138 -1.69 -6.81 8.10
N GLU A 139 -2.76 -7.45 8.54
CA GLU A 139 -2.97 -7.75 9.97
C GLU A 139 -1.88 -8.65 10.53
N GLN A 140 -1.44 -9.66 9.79
CA GLN A 140 -0.36 -10.57 10.23
C GLN A 140 0.97 -9.83 10.40
N GLN A 141 1.32 -8.92 9.49
CA GLN A 141 2.52 -8.09 9.57
C GLN A 141 2.46 -7.16 10.77
N GLN A 142 1.29 -6.57 11.07
CA GLN A 142 1.10 -5.74 12.26
C GLN A 142 1.21 -6.55 13.55
N ASN A 143 0.62 -7.74 13.59
CA ASN A 143 0.72 -8.63 14.75
C ASN A 143 2.18 -9.05 15.00
N TYR A 144 2.94 -9.31 13.93
CA TYR A 144 4.38 -9.53 14.04
C TYR A 144 5.09 -8.29 14.60
N ALA A 145 4.87 -7.09 14.03
CA ALA A 145 5.49 -5.85 14.48
C ALA A 145 5.22 -5.57 15.97
N LYS A 146 3.97 -5.77 16.42
CA LYS A 146 3.58 -5.66 17.84
C LYS A 146 4.36 -6.64 18.71
N LYS A 147 4.43 -7.92 18.30
CA LYS A 147 5.12 -8.99 19.06
C LYS A 147 6.59 -8.69 19.28
N VAL A 148 7.29 -8.19 18.23
CA VAL A 148 8.72 -7.88 18.31
C VAL A 148 9.00 -6.43 18.72
N LYS A 149 7.96 -5.63 19.01
CA LYS A 149 8.07 -4.20 19.36
C LYS A 149 8.83 -3.40 18.31
N ALA A 150 8.53 -3.64 17.01
CA ALA A 150 9.18 -2.96 15.91
C ALA A 150 8.72 -1.50 15.76
N GLY A 151 9.65 -0.60 15.47
CA GLY A 151 9.35 0.78 15.15
C GLY A 151 8.47 1.49 16.18
N MET A 152 7.32 2.02 15.77
CA MET A 152 6.37 2.69 16.66
C MET A 152 5.85 1.80 17.79
N TRP A 153 5.82 0.47 17.59
CA TRP A 153 5.37 -0.48 18.60
C TRP A 153 6.36 -0.71 19.75
N SER A 154 7.58 -0.12 19.69
CA SER A 154 8.53 -0.14 20.82
C SER A 154 8.09 0.76 21.97
N GLY A 155 7.21 1.74 21.71
CA GLY A 155 6.73 2.66 22.74
C GLY A 155 5.26 3.01 22.53
N THR A 156 4.90 4.29 22.57
CA THR A 156 3.54 4.77 22.40
C THR A 156 3.41 5.78 21.27
N PHE A 157 2.28 5.75 20.58
CA PHE A 157 1.97 6.67 19.50
C PHE A 157 0.45 6.81 19.34
N LEU A 158 0.02 7.91 18.72
CA LEU A 158 -1.33 8.03 18.18
C LEU A 158 -1.36 7.35 16.80
N GLU A 159 -2.41 6.59 16.52
CA GLU A 159 -2.60 6.08 15.17
C GLU A 159 -2.67 7.24 14.17
N PRO A 160 -2.07 7.12 12.97
CA PRO A 160 -1.96 8.23 12.02
C PRO A 160 -3.29 8.90 11.70
N GLU A 161 -4.37 8.12 11.54
CA GLU A 161 -5.72 8.67 11.32
C GLU A 161 -6.20 9.54 12.50
N VAL A 162 -5.96 9.11 13.72
CA VAL A 162 -6.34 9.86 14.93
C VAL A 162 -5.51 11.13 15.03
N TRP A 163 -4.20 11.00 14.84
CA TRP A 163 -3.29 12.15 14.88
C TRP A 163 -3.67 13.22 13.84
N ARG A 164 -4.02 12.83 12.60
CA ARG A 164 -4.49 13.77 11.57
C ARG A 164 -5.79 14.50 11.97
N LYS A 165 -6.73 13.82 12.63
CA LYS A 165 -7.98 14.44 13.11
C LYS A 165 -7.70 15.53 14.15
N GLU A 166 -6.76 15.28 15.07
CA GLU A 166 -6.40 16.22 16.13
C GLU A 166 -5.53 17.39 15.63
N ASN A 167 -4.83 17.24 14.50
CA ASN A 167 -3.89 18.24 13.97
C ASN A 167 -4.37 18.94 12.70
N ARG A 168 -5.64 18.81 12.35
CA ARG A 168 -6.25 19.43 11.17
C ARG A 168 -6.77 20.85 11.49
N ASN A 169 -5.94 21.77 11.90
CA ASN A 169 -6.32 23.18 12.09
C ASN A 169 -5.45 24.07 11.21
#